data_c59811e589a3c83336071488d78ea108
#
_entry.id   c59811e589a3c83336071488d78ea108
#
_cell.length_a   1.000
_cell.length_b   1.000
_cell.length_c   1.000
_cell.angle_alpha   90.00
_cell.angle_beta   90.00
_cell.angle_gamma   90.00
#
_symmetry.space_group_name_H-M   'P 1'
#
loop_
_entity.id
_entity.type
_entity.pdbx_description
1 polymer ?
#
loop_
_entity_poly.entity_id
_entity_poly.type
_entity_poly.pdbx_seq_one_letter_code
_entity_poly.pdbx_strand_id
1 'polypeptide(L)'
;MKIVLRGEIRASFTTYHLREFLHYFLDKSKDLEIYIHTYNIAAIKPFVYMDNHRPPDLSKVDEKRIRDYLDEDLWRCVKHVIIEDPYQVELHLSLIHI
;
A
#
# COMPACT_ATOMS: atom_id res chain seq x y z
N MET A 1 3.82 0.68 19.38
CA MET A 1 4.62 0.46 18.16
C MET A 1 3.89 1.03 16.96
N LYS A 2 4.60 1.73 16.12
CA LYS A 2 4.04 2.30 14.89
C LYS A 2 4.65 1.64 13.66
N ILE A 3 3.80 1.19 12.75
CA ILE A 3 4.23 0.65 11.47
C ILE A 3 3.68 1.55 10.37
N VAL A 4 4.54 2.01 9.49
CA VAL A 4 4.17 2.83 8.33
C VAL A 4 4.37 2.00 7.06
N LEU A 5 3.30 1.77 6.33
CA LEU A 5 3.32 1.09 5.03
C LEU A 5 3.21 2.17 3.96
N ARG A 6 4.25 2.31 3.13
CA ARG A 6 4.30 3.33 2.08
C ARG A 6 4.63 2.71 0.73
N GLY A 7 4.03 3.29 -0.30
CA GLY A 7 4.33 2.93 -1.68
C GLY A 7 3.21 2.16 -2.35
N GLU A 8 3.52 1.60 -3.52
CA GLU A 8 2.58 0.83 -4.30
C GLU A 8 2.34 -0.54 -3.65
N ILE A 9 1.10 -0.99 -3.62
CA ILE A 9 0.80 -2.31 -3.06
C ILE A 9 1.29 -3.46 -3.94
N ARG A 10 1.35 -3.25 -5.26
CA ARG A 10 1.78 -4.26 -6.24
C ARG A 10 1.10 -5.61 -5.99
N ALA A 11 1.88 -6.67 -5.83
CA ALA A 11 1.39 -8.01 -5.54
C ALA A 11 1.22 -8.29 -4.04
N SER A 12 1.41 -7.31 -3.17
CA SER A 12 1.36 -7.53 -1.71
C SER A 12 0.02 -8.10 -1.24
N PHE A 13 -1.08 -7.71 -1.90
CA PHE A 13 -2.42 -8.15 -1.53
C PHE A 13 -2.83 -9.46 -2.21
N THR A 14 -1.97 -10.05 -3.03
CA THR A 14 -2.22 -11.36 -3.66
C THR A 14 -1.63 -12.50 -2.83
N THR A 15 -0.83 -12.19 -1.84
CA THR A 15 -0.21 -13.17 -0.94
C THR A 15 -0.55 -12.82 0.50
N TYR A 16 -0.33 -13.78 1.40
CA TYR A 16 -0.60 -13.58 2.82
C TYR A 16 0.61 -13.08 3.61
N HIS A 17 1.74 -12.88 2.96
CA HIS A 17 3.00 -12.53 3.66
C HIS A 17 2.92 -11.22 4.44
N LEU A 18 2.36 -10.18 3.84
CA LEU A 18 2.21 -8.91 4.53
C LEU A 18 1.30 -9.04 5.75
N ARG A 19 0.19 -9.76 5.60
CA ARG A 19 -0.75 -9.97 6.70
C ARG A 19 -0.12 -10.77 7.84
N GLU A 20 0.63 -11.83 7.53
CA GLU A 20 1.36 -12.59 8.55
C GLU A 20 2.40 -11.74 9.26
N PHE A 21 3.12 -10.91 8.52
CA PHE A 21 4.10 -9.97 9.07
C PHE A 21 3.42 -9.02 10.08
N LEU A 22 2.28 -8.47 9.71
CA LEU A 22 1.54 -7.56 10.58
C LEU A 22 0.99 -8.28 11.82
N HIS A 23 0.51 -9.51 11.68
CA HIS A 23 0.06 -10.31 12.81
C HIS A 23 1.20 -10.63 13.79
N TYR A 24 2.40 -10.84 13.28
CA TYR A 24 3.55 -11.04 14.13
C TYR A 24 3.74 -9.86 15.10
N PHE A 25 3.62 -8.64 14.59
CA PHE A 25 3.73 -7.44 15.43
C PHE A 25 2.52 -7.23 16.33
N LEU A 26 1.34 -7.59 15.87
CA LEU A 26 0.13 -7.53 16.69
C LEU A 26 0.26 -8.41 17.93
N ASP A 27 0.82 -9.60 17.78
CA ASP A 27 1.06 -10.51 18.89
C ASP A 27 2.13 -9.99 19.86
N LYS A 28 3.06 -9.19 19.39
CA LYS A 28 4.16 -8.65 20.19
C LYS A 28 3.82 -7.34 20.89
N SER A 29 2.86 -6.58 20.38
CA SER A 29 2.55 -5.25 20.91
C SER A 29 1.05 -5.04 20.96
N LYS A 30 0.53 -4.74 22.15
CA LYS A 30 -0.88 -4.42 22.34
C LYS A 30 -1.23 -3.03 21.80
N ASP A 31 -0.23 -2.17 21.60
CA ASP A 31 -0.41 -0.79 21.17
C ASP A 31 0.02 -0.60 19.72
N LEU A 32 -0.17 -1.63 18.89
CA LEU A 32 0.17 -1.55 17.48
C LEU A 32 -0.68 -0.50 16.77
N GLU A 33 -0.01 0.40 16.06
CA GLU A 33 -0.64 1.40 15.20
C GLU A 33 -0.13 1.22 13.79
N ILE A 34 -1.04 1.14 12.83
CA ILE A 34 -0.70 0.97 11.41
C ILE A 34 -1.11 2.22 10.66
N TYR A 35 -0.18 2.77 9.89
CA TYR A 35 -0.39 3.92 9.02
C TYR A 35 -0.12 3.47 7.59
N ILE A 36 -1.05 3.75 6.69
CA ILE A 36 -0.96 3.31 5.30
C ILE A 36 -0.97 4.53 4.40
N HIS A 37 0.05 4.64 3.55
CA HIS A 37 0.14 5.67 2.52
C HIS A 37 0.45 4.99 1.20
N THR A 38 -0.53 4.88 0.34
CA THR A 38 -0.42 4.16 -0.92
C THR A 38 -1.08 4.96 -2.06
N TYR A 39 -1.15 4.34 -3.23
CA TYR A 39 -1.75 4.92 -4.40
C TYR A 39 -3.04 4.21 -4.77
N ASN A 40 -3.90 4.88 -5.54
CA ASN A 40 -5.19 4.32 -5.96
C ASN A 40 -5.07 3.26 -7.06
N ILE A 41 -3.85 2.98 -7.50
CA ILE A 41 -3.52 1.95 -8.49
C ILE A 41 -2.46 1.03 -7.90
N ALA A 42 -2.58 -0.29 -8.13
CA ALA A 42 -1.72 -1.28 -7.50
C ALA A 42 -0.25 -1.16 -7.92
N ALA A 43 0.01 -0.91 -9.19
CA ALA A 43 1.37 -0.72 -9.69
C ALA A 43 1.36 0.21 -10.90
N ILE A 44 2.08 1.33 -10.79
CA ILE A 44 2.09 2.39 -11.80
C ILE A 44 3.14 2.11 -12.87
N LYS A 45 4.33 1.66 -12.46
CA LYS A 45 5.46 1.46 -13.35
C LYS A 45 5.91 0.02 -13.35
N PRO A 46 6.27 -0.53 -14.52
CA PRO A 46 6.91 -1.84 -14.55
C PRO A 46 8.26 -1.77 -13.85
N PHE A 47 8.72 -2.90 -13.31
CA PHE A 47 10.07 -2.99 -12.76
C PHE A 47 11.08 -2.85 -13.89
N VAL A 48 11.79 -1.71 -13.92
CA VAL A 48 12.77 -1.39 -14.96
C VAL A 48 14.00 -2.30 -14.89
N TYR A 49 14.24 -2.94 -13.76
CA TYR A 49 15.46 -3.71 -13.52
C TYR A 49 15.36 -5.19 -13.86
N MET A 50 14.19 -5.65 -14.22
CA MET A 50 14.01 -7.04 -14.63
C MET A 50 13.55 -7.07 -16.07
N ASP A 51 14.26 -7.84 -16.90
CA ASP A 51 13.91 -8.06 -18.30
C ASP A 51 12.51 -8.63 -18.49
N ASN A 52 11.88 -9.02 -17.41
CA ASN A 52 10.48 -9.40 -17.41
C ASN A 52 9.64 -8.14 -17.34
N HIS A 53 9.26 -7.64 -18.50
CA HIS A 53 8.35 -6.51 -18.62
C HIS A 53 6.99 -6.86 -18.00
N ARG A 54 6.91 -6.74 -16.69
CA ARG A 54 5.62 -6.87 -16.04
C ARG A 54 4.80 -5.63 -16.35
N PRO A 55 3.64 -5.79 -16.98
CA PRO A 55 2.79 -4.64 -17.23
C PRO A 55 2.39 -3.98 -15.91
N PRO A 56 2.11 -2.68 -15.91
CA PRO A 56 1.58 -2.03 -14.72
C PRO A 56 0.26 -2.70 -14.34
N ASP A 57 0.02 -2.80 -13.04
CA ASP A 57 -1.26 -3.28 -12.54
C ASP A 57 -2.15 -2.07 -12.24
N LEU A 58 -3.08 -1.82 -13.15
CA LEU A 58 -3.98 -0.67 -13.05
C LEU A 58 -5.23 -0.97 -12.21
N SER A 59 -5.24 -2.08 -11.49
CA SER A 59 -6.36 -2.39 -10.62
C SER A 59 -6.51 -1.34 -9.52
N LYS A 60 -7.76 -1.00 -9.25
CA LYS A 60 -8.09 0.05 -8.28
C LYS A 60 -7.73 -0.37 -6.86
N VAL A 61 -7.12 0.54 -6.13
CA VAL A 61 -6.86 0.41 -4.70
C VAL A 61 -7.71 1.43 -3.96
N ASP A 62 -8.60 0.96 -3.13
CA ASP A 62 -9.43 1.80 -2.27
C ASP A 62 -9.38 1.29 -0.83
N GLU A 63 -10.00 2.02 0.06
CA GLU A 63 -10.04 1.66 1.47
C GLU A 63 -10.68 0.29 1.70
N LYS A 64 -11.73 -0.02 0.94
CA LYS A 64 -12.40 -1.32 1.03
C LYS A 64 -11.47 -2.46 0.69
N ARG A 65 -10.66 -2.32 -0.38
CA ARG A 65 -9.69 -3.35 -0.76
C ARG A 65 -8.66 -3.58 0.33
N ILE A 66 -8.17 -2.50 0.94
CA ILE A 66 -7.22 -2.58 2.05
C ILE A 66 -7.87 -3.28 3.24
N ARG A 67 -9.07 -2.90 3.58
CA ARG A 67 -9.82 -3.47 4.70
C ARG A 67 -10.12 -4.95 4.47
N ASP A 68 -10.50 -5.34 3.26
CA ASP A 68 -10.80 -6.72 2.93
C ASP A 68 -9.54 -7.61 2.98
N TYR A 69 -8.39 -7.05 2.65
CA TYR A 69 -7.12 -7.77 2.77
C TYR A 69 -6.69 -7.95 4.22
N LEU A 70 -6.74 -6.87 4.99
CA LEU A 70 -6.47 -6.93 6.42
C LEU A 70 -7.69 -7.52 7.12
N ASP A 71 -7.46 -8.45 8.04
CA ASP A 71 -8.57 -8.95 8.81
C ASP A 71 -9.05 -7.89 9.82
N GLU A 72 -10.12 -8.20 10.52
CA GLU A 72 -10.73 -7.26 11.45
C GLU A 72 -9.78 -6.85 12.57
N ASP A 73 -8.98 -7.78 13.07
CA ASP A 73 -8.04 -7.48 14.15
C ASP A 73 -6.95 -6.49 13.71
N LEU A 74 -6.43 -6.66 12.50
CA LEU A 74 -5.45 -5.73 11.95
C LEU A 74 -6.11 -4.40 11.59
N TRP A 75 -7.31 -4.42 11.04
CA TRP A 75 -8.01 -3.20 10.66
C TRP A 75 -8.26 -2.30 11.86
N ARG A 76 -8.52 -2.87 13.03
CA ARG A 76 -8.67 -2.10 14.27
C ARG A 76 -7.41 -1.34 14.64
N CYS A 77 -6.26 -1.81 14.22
CA CYS A 77 -4.97 -1.16 14.48
C CYS A 77 -4.65 -0.04 13.47
N VAL A 78 -5.39 0.04 12.37
CA VAL A 78 -5.16 1.06 11.34
C VAL A 78 -5.67 2.41 11.85
N LYS A 79 -4.77 3.37 11.96
CA LYS A 79 -5.07 4.71 12.45
C LYS A 79 -5.28 5.71 11.33
N HIS A 80 -4.64 5.47 10.20
CA HIS A 80 -4.70 6.42 9.09
C HIS A 80 -4.44 5.73 7.77
N VAL A 81 -5.23 6.08 6.77
CA VAL A 81 -5.06 5.60 5.40
C VAL A 81 -5.08 6.80 4.47
N ILE A 82 -3.99 6.97 3.71
CA ILE A 82 -3.90 7.98 2.66
C ILE A 82 -3.76 7.25 1.33
N ILE A 83 -4.68 7.52 0.42
CA ILE A 83 -4.67 6.95 -0.93
C ILE A 83 -4.58 8.10 -1.91
N GLU A 84 -3.45 8.20 -2.62
CA GLU A 84 -3.18 9.29 -3.55
C GLU A 84 -3.36 8.85 -4.99
N ASP A 85 -3.68 9.81 -5.85
CA ASP A 85 -3.69 9.61 -7.29
C ASP A 85 -2.28 9.90 -7.83
N PRO A 86 -1.56 8.89 -8.33
CA PRO A 86 -0.19 9.08 -8.81
C PRO A 86 -0.09 10.02 -10.01
N TYR A 87 -1.13 10.09 -10.83
CA TYR A 87 -1.11 10.97 -11.99
C TYR A 87 -1.21 12.44 -11.60
N GLN A 88 -1.95 12.75 -10.55
CA GLN A 88 -2.00 14.12 -10.04
C GLN A 88 -0.67 14.55 -9.45
N VAL A 89 0.01 13.65 -8.74
CA VAL A 89 1.34 13.92 -8.19
C VAL A 89 2.34 14.20 -9.31
N GLU A 90 2.33 13.40 -10.38
CA GLU A 90 3.22 13.61 -11.52
C GLU A 90 2.94 14.94 -12.23
N LEU A 91 1.68 15.31 -12.41
CA LEU A 91 1.31 16.60 -12.99
C LEU A 91 1.80 17.76 -12.14
N HIS A 92 1.65 17.64 -10.84
CA HIS A 92 2.12 18.67 -9.91
C HIS A 92 3.64 18.83 -9.96
N LEU A 93 4.37 17.73 -9.99
CA LEU A 93 5.84 17.75 -10.11
C LEU A 93 6.27 18.34 -11.45
N SER A 94 5.56 18.01 -12.53
CA SER A 94 5.84 18.57 -13.86
C SER A 94 5.68 20.09 -13.87
N LEU A 95 4.68 20.62 -13.20
CA LEU A 95 4.46 22.06 -13.09
C LEU A 95 5.57 22.74 -12.30
N ILE A 96 6.15 22.08 -11.33
CA ILE A 96 7.25 22.61 -10.54
C ILE A 96 8.55 22.69 -11.36
N HIS A 97 8.74 21.77 -12.31
CA HIS A 97 9.94 21.72 -13.13
C HIS A 97 9.92 22.60 -14.36
N ILE A 98 8.81 23.20 -14.66
CA ILE A 98 8.67 24.18 -15.74
C ILE A 98 8.96 25.58 -15.22
#